data_7066bbf7c573d5b785adbf8488dce88f
#
_entry.id   7066bbf7c573d5b785adbf8488dce88f
#
_cell.length_a   1.000
_cell.length_b   1.000
_cell.length_c   1.000
_cell.angle_alpha   90.00
_cell.angle_beta   90.00
_cell.angle_gamma   90.00
#
_symmetry.space_group_name_H-M   'P 1'
#
loop_
_entity.id
_entity.type
_entity.pdbx_description
1 polymer ?
#
loop_
_entity_poly.entity_id
_entity_poly.type
_entity_poly.pdbx_seq_one_letter_code
_entity_poly.pdbx_strand_id
1 'polypeptide(L)'
;RDKFWGLLIEGFSEPLYAMNYNAPYYKELFENYGFKVYFNQLCFGRKVHDGVNQNFLRMHERISRNPSVSAKRMKVGDLEKYATDFTEIYNKAWATHGEGKQLSRAQTMKLFTTLKPVINEHISWFVYENEKPIAMWMNIPDLNQWFKYLNGKFGLWQKLKFLALKKFKPNKKMVGLVFGIVPEWQRKGIDGYMIWEGTKHFRKTTDFEDYEMQWIGDFNPKMIRIAENLETEVTRKLATYRYIF
;
A
#
# COMPACT_ATOMS: atom_id res chain seq x y z
N ARG A 1 -6.21 15.92 -4.87
CA ARG A 1 -5.48 14.95 -3.99
C ARG A 1 -4.72 13.87 -4.78
N ASP A 2 -5.10 13.57 -6.01
CA ASP A 2 -4.53 12.44 -6.76
C ASP A 2 -3.11 12.67 -7.31
N LYS A 3 -2.61 13.90 -7.31
CA LYS A 3 -1.31 14.25 -7.89
C LYS A 3 -0.38 15.03 -6.97
N PHE A 4 -0.91 15.83 -6.05
CA PHE A 4 -0.14 16.75 -5.21
C PHE A 4 -0.63 16.64 -3.75
N TRP A 5 -0.20 15.61 -3.07
CA TRP A 5 -0.59 15.34 -1.70
C TRP A 5 0.62 15.39 -0.77
N GLY A 6 0.68 16.43 0.04
CA GLY A 6 1.71 16.62 1.06
C GLY A 6 3.07 17.05 0.51
N LEU A 7 3.75 17.84 1.29
CA LEU A 7 5.15 18.24 1.11
C LEU A 7 6.01 17.32 1.96
N LEU A 8 7.03 16.69 1.39
CA LEU A 8 7.98 15.88 2.15
C LEU A 8 8.79 16.80 3.08
N ILE A 9 8.72 16.53 4.39
CA ILE A 9 9.37 17.35 5.42
C ILE A 9 10.40 16.58 6.25
N GLU A 10 10.32 15.24 6.30
CA GLU A 10 11.27 14.37 6.97
C GLU A 10 11.43 13.05 6.18
N GLY A 11 12.61 12.40 6.30
CA GLY A 11 12.85 11.12 5.65
C GLY A 11 13.19 11.24 4.16
N PHE A 12 14.12 12.09 3.79
CA PHE A 12 14.57 12.36 2.40
C PHE A 12 15.42 11.24 1.79
N SER A 13 15.12 9.98 2.10
CA SER A 13 15.74 8.81 1.43
C SER A 13 15.22 8.67 -0.01
N GLU A 14 15.75 7.70 -0.77
CA GLU A 14 15.34 7.44 -2.15
C GLU A 14 13.80 7.36 -2.28
N PRO A 15 13.17 8.16 -3.19
CA PRO A 15 11.72 8.27 -3.26
C PRO A 15 11.07 6.95 -3.67
N LEU A 16 9.92 6.66 -3.11
CA LEU A 16 9.05 5.57 -3.57
C LEU A 16 8.32 5.97 -4.86
N TYR A 17 7.93 4.97 -5.63
CA TYR A 17 7.08 5.20 -6.80
C TYR A 17 5.79 5.92 -6.43
N ALA A 18 5.43 6.92 -7.24
CA ALA A 18 4.25 7.77 -7.07
C ALA A 18 4.19 8.58 -5.75
N MET A 19 5.33 8.75 -5.06
CA MET A 19 5.43 9.62 -3.89
C MET A 19 5.96 11.02 -4.27
N ASN A 20 5.44 12.05 -3.61
CA ASN A 20 5.97 13.40 -3.74
C ASN A 20 7.40 13.45 -3.18
N TYR A 21 8.26 14.14 -3.89
CA TYR A 21 9.64 14.38 -3.48
C TYR A 21 10.04 15.80 -3.86
N ASN A 22 10.45 16.57 -2.88
CA ASN A 22 10.85 17.97 -3.01
C ASN A 22 12.15 18.21 -2.26
N ALA A 23 12.81 19.33 -2.52
CA ALA A 23 13.99 19.71 -1.75
C ALA A 23 13.61 20.10 -0.30
N PRO A 24 14.48 19.84 0.70
CA PRO A 24 14.18 20.11 2.11
C PRO A 24 13.78 21.55 2.42
N TYR A 25 14.37 22.54 1.73
CA TYR A 25 14.13 23.96 1.96
C TYR A 25 12.69 24.41 1.67
N TYR A 26 11.89 23.61 0.95
CA TYR A 26 10.49 23.96 0.68
C TYR A 26 9.65 24.09 1.95
N LYS A 27 9.98 23.35 3.00
CA LYS A 27 9.32 23.49 4.31
C LYS A 27 9.41 24.92 4.81
N GLU A 28 10.62 25.48 4.85
CA GLU A 28 10.87 26.86 5.32
C GLU A 28 10.16 27.90 4.44
N LEU A 29 10.13 27.70 3.12
CA LEU A 29 9.43 28.61 2.21
C LEU A 29 7.93 28.65 2.49
N PHE A 30 7.29 27.51 2.72
CA PHE A 30 5.87 27.45 3.06
C PHE A 30 5.59 28.09 4.41
N GLU A 31 6.38 27.78 5.43
CA GLU A 31 6.20 28.29 6.79
C GLU A 31 6.46 29.81 6.87
N ASN A 32 7.50 30.30 6.20
CA ASN A 32 7.81 31.72 6.13
C ASN A 32 6.75 32.53 5.37
N TYR A 33 6.09 31.93 4.37
CA TYR A 33 4.97 32.56 3.68
C TYR A 33 3.69 32.63 4.53
N GLY A 34 3.64 31.92 5.65
CA GLY A 34 2.50 31.90 6.57
C GLY A 34 1.61 30.66 6.49
N PHE A 35 1.98 29.68 5.68
CA PHE A 35 1.27 28.39 5.67
C PHE A 35 1.45 27.67 7.00
N LYS A 36 0.40 26.97 7.44
CA LYS A 36 0.41 26.12 8.65
C LYS A 36 0.10 24.67 8.28
N VAL A 37 0.73 23.74 8.98
CA VAL A 37 0.42 22.32 8.81
C VAL A 37 -1.05 22.08 9.16
N TYR A 38 -1.76 21.44 8.25
CA TYR A 38 -3.16 21.04 8.45
C TYR A 38 -3.26 19.61 8.98
N PHE A 39 -2.51 18.68 8.40
CA PHE A 39 -2.31 17.31 8.90
C PHE A 39 -1.01 16.74 8.34
N ASN A 40 -0.51 15.71 9.02
CA ASN A 40 0.64 14.96 8.57
C ASN A 40 0.25 13.64 7.91
N GLN A 41 1.11 13.18 7.03
CA GLN A 41 1.02 11.91 6.32
C GLN A 41 2.28 11.12 6.62
N LEU A 42 2.15 10.02 7.35
CA LEU A 42 3.25 9.20 7.83
C LEU A 42 3.40 7.97 6.96
N CYS A 43 4.60 7.71 6.47
CA CYS A 43 4.95 6.44 5.85
C CYS A 43 5.63 5.57 6.90
N PHE A 44 5.27 4.29 6.90
CA PHE A 44 5.78 3.33 7.87
C PHE A 44 6.52 2.21 7.14
N GLY A 45 7.69 1.85 7.63
CA GLY A 45 8.52 0.82 7.03
C GLY A 45 9.08 -0.16 8.02
N ARG A 46 9.48 -1.34 7.51
CA ARG A 46 10.18 -2.37 8.25
C ARG A 46 10.92 -3.32 7.32
N LYS A 47 11.80 -4.13 7.88
CA LYS A 47 12.35 -5.27 7.14
C LYS A 47 11.31 -6.39 6.99
N VAL A 48 11.27 -7.01 5.83
CA VAL A 48 10.33 -8.10 5.52
C VAL A 48 10.57 -9.32 6.41
N HIS A 49 11.83 -9.59 6.76
CA HIS A 49 12.23 -10.75 7.53
C HIS A 49 12.23 -10.57 9.06
N ASP A 50 11.95 -9.35 9.55
CA ASP A 50 11.78 -9.12 10.99
C ASP A 50 10.61 -9.93 11.53
N GLY A 51 10.65 -10.27 12.82
CA GLY A 51 9.58 -11.00 13.50
C GLY A 51 8.20 -10.39 13.26
N VAL A 52 7.16 -11.17 13.33
CA VAL A 52 5.76 -10.70 13.30
C VAL A 52 5.21 -10.81 14.70
N ASN A 53 4.57 -9.75 15.17
CA ASN A 53 3.98 -9.69 16.51
C ASN A 53 3.09 -10.93 16.79
N GLN A 54 3.26 -11.52 17.97
CA GLN A 54 2.54 -12.72 18.41
C GLN A 54 1.01 -12.54 18.39
N ASN A 55 0.52 -11.31 18.50
CA ASN A 55 -0.91 -11.04 18.40
C ASN A 55 -1.47 -11.40 17.02
N PHE A 56 -0.71 -11.19 15.94
CA PHE A 56 -1.13 -11.60 14.60
C PHE A 56 -1.18 -13.12 14.46
N LEU A 57 -0.25 -13.84 15.08
CA LEU A 57 -0.31 -15.30 15.13
C LEU A 57 -1.59 -15.79 15.83
N ARG A 58 -1.91 -15.22 17.01
CA ARG A 58 -3.12 -15.58 17.75
C ARG A 58 -4.40 -15.28 16.95
N MET A 59 -4.44 -14.13 16.25
CA MET A 59 -5.54 -13.80 15.37
C MET A 59 -5.66 -14.80 14.22
N HIS A 60 -4.53 -15.15 13.61
CA HIS A 60 -4.46 -16.14 12.55
C HIS A 60 -4.98 -17.51 13.02
N GLU A 61 -4.50 -18.03 14.13
CA GLU A 61 -4.94 -19.32 14.69
C GLU A 61 -6.44 -19.36 14.97
N ARG A 62 -6.99 -18.24 15.50
CA ARG A 62 -8.42 -18.13 15.76
C ARG A 62 -9.25 -18.15 14.48
N ILE A 63 -8.86 -17.33 13.49
CA ILE A 63 -9.61 -17.19 12.24
C ILE A 63 -9.48 -18.45 11.36
N SER A 64 -8.32 -19.10 11.34
CA SER A 64 -8.08 -20.33 10.58
C SER A 64 -8.98 -21.51 10.99
N ARG A 65 -9.57 -21.47 12.19
CA ARG A 65 -10.57 -22.46 12.64
C ARG A 65 -11.93 -22.25 12.00
N ASN A 66 -12.19 -21.10 11.39
CA ASN A 66 -13.44 -20.83 10.69
C ASN A 66 -13.35 -21.28 9.22
N PRO A 67 -14.00 -22.39 8.82
CA PRO A 67 -13.89 -22.92 7.46
C PRO A 67 -14.50 -22.00 6.39
N SER A 68 -15.36 -21.04 6.79
CA SER A 68 -15.94 -20.09 5.86
C SER A 68 -14.95 -18.98 5.44
N VAL A 69 -13.85 -18.79 6.18
CA VAL A 69 -12.87 -17.73 5.91
C VAL A 69 -11.64 -18.28 5.20
N SER A 70 -11.25 -17.66 4.11
CA SER A 70 -10.06 -18.04 3.34
C SER A 70 -9.28 -16.82 2.86
N ALA A 71 -7.95 -16.91 2.87
CA ALA A 71 -7.07 -15.91 2.27
C ALA A 71 -6.58 -16.41 0.90
N LYS A 72 -6.73 -15.57 -0.12
CA LYS A 72 -6.34 -15.90 -1.50
C LYS A 72 -5.42 -14.82 -2.06
N ARG A 73 -4.39 -15.25 -2.78
CA ARG A 73 -3.52 -14.32 -3.53
C ARG A 73 -4.23 -13.84 -4.78
N MET A 74 -3.99 -12.59 -5.14
CA MET A 74 -4.40 -12.08 -6.42
C MET A 74 -3.75 -12.87 -7.55
N LYS A 75 -4.53 -13.17 -8.61
CA LYS A 75 -4.03 -13.79 -9.84
C LYS A 75 -4.21 -12.84 -11.02
N VAL A 76 -3.14 -12.61 -11.76
CA VAL A 76 -3.17 -11.72 -12.94
C VAL A 76 -4.06 -12.27 -14.05
N GLY A 77 -4.27 -13.60 -14.10
CA GLY A 77 -5.22 -14.24 -15.01
C GLY A 77 -6.68 -13.86 -14.75
N ASP A 78 -7.03 -13.52 -13.49
CA ASP A 78 -8.41 -13.27 -13.05
C ASP A 78 -8.63 -11.78 -12.69
N LEU A 79 -8.00 -10.85 -13.43
CA LEU A 79 -8.03 -9.40 -13.12
C LEU A 79 -9.44 -8.85 -12.96
N GLU A 80 -10.39 -9.31 -13.75
CA GLU A 80 -11.78 -8.85 -13.71
C GLU A 80 -12.44 -9.17 -12.37
N LYS A 81 -12.23 -10.38 -11.86
CA LYS A 81 -12.69 -10.80 -10.53
C LYS A 81 -12.10 -9.89 -9.46
N TYR A 82 -10.77 -9.76 -9.44
CA TYR A 82 -10.08 -9.00 -8.39
C TYR A 82 -10.35 -7.49 -8.49
N ALA A 83 -10.62 -6.94 -9.67
CA ALA A 83 -11.08 -5.56 -9.81
C ALA A 83 -12.48 -5.37 -9.22
N THR A 84 -13.37 -6.34 -9.39
CA THR A 84 -14.70 -6.33 -8.78
C THR A 84 -14.61 -6.42 -7.26
N ASP A 85 -13.86 -7.40 -6.74
CA ASP A 85 -13.64 -7.60 -5.30
C ASP A 85 -12.99 -6.38 -4.64
N PHE A 86 -11.98 -5.79 -5.30
CA PHE A 86 -11.35 -4.54 -4.84
C PHE A 86 -12.37 -3.41 -4.75
N THR A 87 -13.18 -3.22 -5.80
CA THR A 87 -14.19 -2.15 -5.85
C THR A 87 -15.19 -2.30 -4.70
N GLU A 88 -15.65 -3.52 -4.46
CA GLU A 88 -16.61 -3.81 -3.38
C GLU A 88 -16.01 -3.51 -1.99
N ILE A 89 -14.81 -4.04 -1.69
CA ILE A 89 -14.15 -3.80 -0.41
C ILE A 89 -13.83 -2.31 -0.25
N TYR A 90 -13.26 -1.67 -1.29
CA TYR A 90 -12.89 -0.26 -1.25
C TYR A 90 -14.09 0.61 -0.91
N ASN A 91 -15.17 0.47 -1.66
CA ASN A 91 -16.36 1.31 -1.46
C ASN A 91 -16.98 1.11 -0.08
N LYS A 92 -16.99 -0.13 0.45
CA LYS A 92 -17.50 -0.40 1.83
C LYS A 92 -16.54 0.13 2.90
N ALA A 93 -15.25 -0.11 2.76
CA ALA A 93 -14.26 0.29 3.76
C ALA A 93 -14.12 1.82 3.87
N TRP A 94 -14.31 2.55 2.77
CA TRP A 94 -14.19 4.01 2.72
C TRP A 94 -15.54 4.76 2.68
N ALA A 95 -16.67 4.08 2.67
CA ALA A 95 -18.00 4.71 2.65
C ALA A 95 -18.24 5.69 3.81
N THR A 96 -17.59 5.49 4.95
CA THR A 96 -17.71 6.33 6.14
C THR A 96 -16.75 7.52 6.18
N HIS A 97 -15.84 7.63 5.22
CA HIS A 97 -14.85 8.71 5.17
C HIS A 97 -15.31 9.86 4.26
N GLY A 98 -16.40 10.50 4.63
CA GLY A 98 -17.05 11.77 4.22
C GLY A 98 -16.91 12.26 2.77
N GLU A 99 -15.75 12.30 2.19
CA GLU A 99 -15.48 12.74 0.81
C GLU A 99 -14.90 11.62 -0.09
N GLY A 100 -14.95 10.37 0.37
CA GLY A 100 -14.46 9.23 -0.41
C GLY A 100 -15.30 9.05 -1.67
N LYS A 101 -14.77 9.46 -2.82
CA LYS A 101 -15.41 9.14 -4.12
C LYS A 101 -15.44 7.62 -4.25
N GLN A 102 -16.65 7.09 -4.43
CA GLN A 102 -16.79 5.68 -4.78
C GLN A 102 -16.06 5.39 -6.10
N LEU A 103 -15.41 4.26 -6.16
CA LEU A 103 -14.80 3.76 -7.38
C LEU A 103 -15.83 2.95 -8.16
N SER A 104 -15.93 3.19 -9.46
CA SER A 104 -16.65 2.30 -10.34
C SER A 104 -15.77 1.09 -10.71
N ARG A 105 -16.41 -0.05 -11.02
CA ARG A 105 -15.70 -1.23 -11.53
C ARG A 105 -14.86 -0.90 -12.77
N ALA A 106 -15.36 -0.06 -13.66
CA ALA A 106 -14.64 0.36 -14.86
C ALA A 106 -13.34 1.12 -14.53
N GLN A 107 -13.39 2.02 -13.55
CA GLN A 107 -12.19 2.73 -13.07
C GLN A 107 -11.17 1.78 -12.46
N THR A 108 -11.61 0.84 -11.61
CA THR A 108 -10.72 -0.15 -11.01
C THR A 108 -10.15 -1.10 -12.05
N MET A 109 -10.96 -1.53 -13.02
CA MET A 109 -10.48 -2.39 -14.12
C MET A 109 -9.40 -1.69 -14.96
N LYS A 110 -9.62 -0.40 -15.29
CA LYS A 110 -8.62 0.42 -15.98
C LYS A 110 -7.31 0.52 -15.17
N LEU A 111 -7.41 0.75 -13.86
CA LEU A 111 -6.27 0.80 -12.95
C LEU A 111 -5.50 -0.53 -12.96
N PHE A 112 -6.19 -1.66 -12.77
CA PHE A 112 -5.57 -2.98 -12.73
C PHE A 112 -4.95 -3.38 -14.08
N THR A 113 -5.61 -3.04 -15.18
CA THR A 113 -5.05 -3.24 -16.53
C THR A 113 -3.76 -2.44 -16.72
N THR A 114 -3.72 -1.20 -16.24
CA THR A 114 -2.53 -0.36 -16.29
C THR A 114 -1.40 -0.92 -15.42
N LEU A 115 -1.73 -1.43 -14.23
CA LEU A 115 -0.75 -2.00 -13.31
C LEU A 115 -0.37 -3.46 -13.63
N LYS A 116 -1.12 -4.13 -14.53
CA LYS A 116 -0.87 -5.54 -14.89
C LYS A 116 0.60 -5.90 -15.10
N PRO A 117 1.41 -5.10 -15.85
CA PRO A 117 2.81 -5.43 -16.10
C PRO A 117 3.69 -5.45 -14.84
N VAL A 118 3.24 -4.83 -13.75
CA VAL A 118 4.03 -4.66 -12.51
C VAL A 118 3.40 -5.35 -11.29
N ILE A 119 2.19 -5.89 -11.41
CA ILE A 119 1.58 -6.71 -10.36
C ILE A 119 2.48 -7.90 -10.07
N ASN A 120 2.66 -8.16 -8.77
CA ASN A 120 3.29 -9.37 -8.27
C ASN A 120 2.24 -10.15 -7.45
N GLU A 121 1.86 -11.33 -7.94
CA GLU A 121 0.81 -12.17 -7.34
C GLU A 121 1.15 -12.69 -5.95
N HIS A 122 2.43 -12.66 -5.56
CA HIS A 122 2.85 -13.15 -4.24
C HIS A 122 2.56 -12.17 -3.11
N ILE A 123 2.43 -10.87 -3.40
CA ILE A 123 2.36 -9.82 -2.39
C ILE A 123 1.01 -9.09 -2.29
N SER A 124 0.03 -9.43 -3.14
CA SER A 124 -1.32 -8.85 -3.07
C SER A 124 -2.34 -9.91 -2.68
N TRP A 125 -3.14 -9.63 -1.63
CA TRP A 125 -3.97 -10.58 -0.93
C TRP A 125 -5.40 -10.11 -0.75
N PHE A 126 -6.33 -11.07 -0.79
CA PHE A 126 -7.73 -10.87 -0.47
C PHE A 126 -8.18 -11.92 0.55
N VAL A 127 -9.11 -11.53 1.42
CA VAL A 127 -9.77 -12.46 2.35
C VAL A 127 -11.24 -12.54 1.98
N TYR A 128 -11.78 -13.76 2.03
CA TYR A 128 -13.15 -14.07 1.68
C TYR A 128 -13.84 -14.75 2.85
N GLU A 129 -15.15 -14.50 2.98
CA GLU A 129 -16.08 -15.30 3.76
C GLU A 129 -17.13 -15.90 2.80
N ASN A 130 -17.22 -17.22 2.70
CA ASN A 130 -18.11 -17.91 1.75
C ASN A 130 -18.04 -17.29 0.33
N GLU A 131 -16.83 -17.11 -0.19
CA GLU A 131 -16.51 -16.48 -1.48
C GLU A 131 -16.86 -14.98 -1.59
N LYS A 132 -17.42 -14.35 -0.55
CA LYS A 132 -17.65 -12.91 -0.51
C LYS A 132 -16.38 -12.18 -0.06
N PRO A 133 -15.90 -11.18 -0.79
CA PRO A 133 -14.67 -10.47 -0.43
C PRO A 133 -14.89 -9.57 0.80
N ILE A 134 -14.05 -9.72 1.82
CA ILE A 134 -14.18 -9.01 3.10
C ILE A 134 -12.96 -8.17 3.48
N ALA A 135 -11.79 -8.48 2.93
CA ALA A 135 -10.58 -7.69 3.15
C ALA A 135 -9.61 -7.77 1.97
N MET A 136 -8.75 -6.77 1.86
CA MET A 136 -7.70 -6.71 0.85
C MET A 136 -6.43 -6.06 1.39
N TRP A 137 -5.28 -6.53 0.89
CA TRP A 137 -3.96 -5.95 1.13
C TRP A 137 -3.21 -5.91 -0.20
N MET A 138 -3.18 -4.70 -0.78
CA MET A 138 -2.60 -4.47 -2.10
C MET A 138 -1.19 -3.89 -1.98
N ASN A 139 -0.24 -4.61 -2.52
CA ASN A 139 1.16 -4.22 -2.56
C ASN A 139 1.68 -4.31 -3.99
N ILE A 140 2.70 -3.53 -4.30
CA ILE A 140 3.46 -3.61 -5.56
C ILE A 140 4.97 -3.59 -5.25
N PRO A 141 5.82 -4.09 -6.15
CA PRO A 141 7.25 -3.78 -6.11
C PRO A 141 7.44 -2.26 -6.22
N ASP A 142 8.41 -1.69 -5.51
CA ASP A 142 8.75 -0.28 -5.72
C ASP A 142 9.33 -0.07 -7.12
N LEU A 143 8.53 0.52 -8.01
CA LEU A 143 8.90 0.70 -9.41
C LEU A 143 10.13 1.60 -9.59
N ASN A 144 10.41 2.48 -8.62
CA ASN A 144 11.59 3.35 -8.68
C ASN A 144 12.89 2.57 -8.59
N GLN A 145 12.88 1.34 -8.02
CA GLN A 145 14.04 0.45 -8.07
C GLN A 145 14.49 0.11 -9.51
N TRP A 146 13.56 0.19 -10.46
CA TRP A 146 13.84 0.00 -11.90
C TRP A 146 13.83 1.31 -12.68
N PHE A 147 12.89 2.23 -12.38
CA PHE A 147 12.69 3.48 -13.12
C PHE A 147 13.89 4.43 -13.03
N LYS A 148 14.63 4.40 -11.93
CA LYS A 148 15.88 5.18 -11.80
C LYS A 148 16.90 4.93 -12.93
N TYR A 149 16.83 3.76 -13.57
CA TYR A 149 17.71 3.43 -14.72
C TYR A 149 17.16 3.88 -16.08
N LEU A 150 15.96 4.47 -16.11
CA LEU A 150 15.31 4.93 -17.35
C LEU A 150 15.52 6.42 -17.61
N ASN A 151 16.18 7.15 -16.70
CA ASN A 151 16.51 8.57 -16.81
C ASN A 151 15.31 9.46 -17.17
N GLY A 152 14.16 9.22 -16.52
CA GLY A 152 12.93 10.00 -16.71
C GLY A 152 12.24 9.82 -18.07
N LYS A 153 12.71 8.93 -18.92
CA LYS A 153 12.13 8.65 -20.25
C LYS A 153 11.35 7.34 -20.21
N PHE A 154 10.30 7.21 -21.04
CA PHE A 154 9.51 5.97 -21.14
C PHE A 154 9.07 5.66 -22.58
N GLY A 155 10.00 5.83 -23.55
CA GLY A 155 9.82 5.44 -24.95
C GLY A 155 9.97 3.92 -25.16
N LEU A 156 9.95 3.48 -26.42
CA LEU A 156 10.00 2.06 -26.75
C LEU A 156 11.25 1.35 -26.19
N TRP A 157 12.42 1.94 -26.34
CA TRP A 157 13.68 1.39 -25.82
C TRP A 157 13.68 1.29 -24.29
N GLN A 158 13.12 2.29 -23.59
CA GLN A 158 13.01 2.25 -22.14
C GLN A 158 12.02 1.19 -21.68
N LYS A 159 10.96 0.92 -22.43
CA LYS A 159 10.04 -0.19 -22.13
C LYS A 159 10.75 -1.54 -22.25
N LEU A 160 11.54 -1.75 -23.31
CA LEU A 160 12.36 -2.97 -23.45
C LEU A 160 13.39 -3.08 -22.31
N LYS A 161 14.09 -1.97 -22.00
CA LYS A 161 15.02 -1.91 -20.87
C LYS A 161 14.33 -2.22 -19.54
N PHE A 162 13.13 -1.69 -19.32
CA PHE A 162 12.34 -1.98 -18.12
C PHE A 162 12.01 -3.47 -17.99
N LEU A 163 11.58 -4.11 -19.08
CA LEU A 163 11.32 -5.56 -19.08
C LEU A 163 12.58 -6.38 -18.76
N ALA A 164 13.72 -5.99 -19.33
CA ALA A 164 15.01 -6.60 -19.01
C ALA A 164 15.39 -6.39 -17.55
N LEU A 165 15.27 -5.16 -17.02
CA LEU A 165 15.52 -4.86 -15.60
C LEU A 165 14.61 -5.69 -14.70
N LYS A 166 13.31 -5.76 -15.00
CA LYS A 166 12.35 -6.56 -14.24
C LYS A 166 12.74 -8.04 -14.20
N LYS A 167 13.29 -8.57 -15.29
CA LYS A 167 13.68 -9.98 -15.39
C LYS A 167 15.01 -10.29 -14.70
N PHE A 168 15.99 -9.40 -14.82
CA PHE A 168 17.38 -9.70 -14.43
C PHE A 168 17.84 -8.94 -13.18
N LYS A 169 17.11 -7.91 -12.75
CA LYS A 169 17.46 -7.14 -11.56
C LYS A 169 16.37 -7.33 -10.49
N PRO A 170 16.64 -8.08 -9.43
CA PRO A 170 15.69 -8.29 -8.36
C PRO A 170 15.27 -6.96 -7.72
N ASN A 171 13.99 -6.83 -7.42
CA ASN A 171 13.46 -5.71 -6.66
C ASN A 171 13.42 -6.12 -5.19
N LYS A 172 14.11 -5.36 -4.36
CA LYS A 172 14.28 -5.66 -2.94
C LYS A 172 13.26 -4.96 -2.05
N LYS A 173 12.44 -4.06 -2.63
CA LYS A 173 11.49 -3.25 -1.87
C LYS A 173 10.07 -3.41 -2.38
N MET A 174 9.15 -3.70 -1.48
CA MET A 174 7.72 -3.67 -1.78
C MET A 174 7.03 -2.50 -1.09
N VAL A 175 5.99 -1.97 -1.74
CA VAL A 175 5.23 -0.81 -1.29
C VAL A 175 3.79 -1.20 -1.05
N GLY A 176 3.29 -0.92 0.17
CA GLY A 176 1.89 -1.09 0.52
C GLY A 176 1.07 0.09 0.01
N LEU A 177 0.09 -0.18 -0.84
CA LEU A 177 -0.77 0.84 -1.46
C LEU A 177 -2.10 1.00 -0.76
N VAL A 178 -2.79 -0.13 -0.52
CA VAL A 178 -4.15 -0.14 0.01
C VAL A 178 -4.30 -1.32 0.97
N PHE A 179 -4.86 -1.03 2.14
CA PHE A 179 -5.25 -2.02 3.13
C PHE A 179 -6.68 -1.72 3.56
N GLY A 180 -7.61 -2.63 3.32
CA GLY A 180 -9.02 -2.40 3.59
C GLY A 180 -9.72 -3.63 4.15
N ILE A 181 -10.62 -3.40 5.12
CA ILE A 181 -11.49 -4.42 5.70
C ILE A 181 -12.90 -3.83 5.74
N VAL A 182 -13.87 -4.58 5.27
CA VAL A 182 -15.27 -4.15 5.32
C VAL A 182 -15.72 -3.93 6.78
N PRO A 183 -16.61 -2.96 7.06
CA PRO A 183 -16.97 -2.57 8.43
C PRO A 183 -17.39 -3.74 9.32
N GLU A 184 -18.14 -4.69 8.78
CA GLU A 184 -18.69 -5.85 9.50
C GLU A 184 -17.60 -6.82 10.01
N TRP A 185 -16.40 -6.76 9.39
CA TRP A 185 -15.27 -7.61 9.73
C TRP A 185 -14.11 -6.87 10.43
N GLN A 186 -14.24 -5.57 10.66
CA GLN A 186 -13.27 -4.81 11.45
C GLN A 186 -13.27 -5.29 12.91
N ARG A 187 -12.10 -5.22 13.57
CA ARG A 187 -11.86 -5.65 14.97
C ARG A 187 -12.11 -7.14 15.25
N LYS A 188 -12.30 -7.95 14.21
CA LYS A 188 -12.48 -9.41 14.34
C LYS A 188 -11.17 -10.20 14.10
N GLY A 189 -10.03 -9.52 13.86
CA GLY A 189 -8.71 -10.14 13.65
C GLY A 189 -8.42 -10.57 12.23
N ILE A 190 -9.22 -10.10 11.25
CA ILE A 190 -9.00 -10.34 9.82
C ILE A 190 -7.71 -9.71 9.34
N ASP A 191 -7.34 -8.54 9.90
CA ASP A 191 -6.05 -7.89 9.69
C ASP A 191 -4.89 -8.82 10.01
N GLY A 192 -4.86 -9.36 11.22
CA GLY A 192 -3.82 -10.29 11.66
C GLY A 192 -3.79 -11.58 10.83
N TYR A 193 -4.95 -12.14 10.51
CA TYR A 193 -5.06 -13.31 9.65
C TYR A 193 -4.45 -13.07 8.27
N MET A 194 -4.85 -12.00 7.59
CA MET A 194 -4.37 -11.65 6.25
C MET A 194 -2.87 -11.33 6.25
N ILE A 195 -2.40 -10.55 7.24
CA ILE A 195 -0.99 -10.19 7.37
C ILE A 195 -0.12 -11.43 7.61
N TRP A 196 -0.56 -12.34 8.48
CA TRP A 196 0.18 -13.57 8.75
C TRP A 196 0.28 -14.47 7.53
N GLU A 197 -0.85 -14.76 6.86
CA GLU A 197 -0.88 -15.57 5.62
C GLU A 197 0.01 -14.96 4.53
N GLY A 198 -0.13 -13.65 4.28
CA GLY A 198 0.68 -12.96 3.29
C GLY A 198 2.17 -13.00 3.64
N THR A 199 2.53 -12.63 4.87
CA THR A 199 3.94 -12.58 5.32
C THR A 199 4.60 -13.94 5.25
N LYS A 200 3.94 -14.99 5.75
CA LYS A 200 4.43 -16.37 5.67
C LYS A 200 4.70 -16.80 4.23
N HIS A 201 3.86 -16.36 3.30
CA HIS A 201 3.99 -16.70 1.89
C HIS A 201 5.12 -15.94 1.21
N PHE A 202 5.09 -14.60 1.20
CA PHE A 202 6.05 -13.83 0.40
C PHE A 202 7.48 -13.91 0.94
N ARG A 203 7.69 -14.15 2.24
CA ARG A 203 9.01 -14.46 2.80
C ARG A 203 9.66 -15.69 2.20
N LYS A 204 8.85 -16.68 1.77
CA LYS A 204 9.32 -17.92 1.18
C LYS A 204 9.45 -17.87 -0.34
N THR A 205 8.75 -16.96 -0.99
CA THR A 205 8.54 -16.99 -2.45
C THR A 205 9.06 -15.74 -3.16
N THR A 206 9.59 -14.76 -2.43
CA THR A 206 10.10 -13.51 -3.00
C THR A 206 11.42 -13.09 -2.35
N ASP A 207 12.16 -12.22 -3.04
CA ASP A 207 13.43 -11.67 -2.56
C ASP A 207 13.28 -10.27 -1.94
N PHE A 208 12.06 -9.87 -1.54
CA PHE A 208 11.86 -8.57 -0.92
C PHE A 208 12.50 -8.53 0.47
N GLU A 209 13.26 -7.46 0.71
CA GLU A 209 13.95 -7.19 1.98
C GLU A 209 13.29 -6.08 2.77
N ASP A 210 12.74 -5.09 2.07
CA ASP A 210 12.12 -3.90 2.65
C ASP A 210 10.63 -3.82 2.30
N TYR A 211 9.84 -3.42 3.29
CA TYR A 211 8.44 -3.07 3.14
C TYR A 211 8.21 -1.64 3.59
N GLU A 212 7.53 -0.84 2.78
CA GLU A 212 7.14 0.51 3.17
C GLU A 212 5.69 0.78 2.76
N MET A 213 4.85 1.15 3.73
CA MET A 213 3.47 1.57 3.49
C MET A 213 3.47 3.00 2.98
N GLN A 214 2.72 3.25 1.91
CA GLN A 214 2.37 4.61 1.53
C GLN A 214 1.60 5.28 2.66
N TRP A 215 1.54 6.59 2.64
CA TRP A 215 1.17 7.41 3.77
C TRP A 215 -0.16 7.05 4.45
N ILE A 216 -0.13 7.14 5.76
CA ILE A 216 -1.29 7.11 6.65
C ILE A 216 -1.42 8.49 7.26
N GLY A 217 -2.62 9.10 7.15
CA GLY A 217 -2.87 10.39 7.80
C GLY A 217 -2.85 10.27 9.32
N ASP A 218 -2.31 11.28 10.02
CA ASP A 218 -2.28 11.33 11.49
C ASP A 218 -3.69 11.36 12.12
N PHE A 219 -4.69 11.72 11.32
CA PHE A 219 -6.11 11.64 11.65
C PHE A 219 -6.72 10.22 11.56
N ASN A 220 -5.93 9.19 11.18
CA ASN A 220 -6.39 7.80 11.09
C ASN A 220 -5.72 6.89 12.14
N PRO A 221 -6.11 7.01 13.42
CA PRO A 221 -5.47 6.26 14.53
C PRO A 221 -5.65 4.74 14.39
N LYS A 222 -6.68 4.28 13.69
CA LYS A 222 -6.89 2.83 13.47
C LYS A 222 -5.77 2.24 12.60
N MET A 223 -5.43 2.91 11.51
CA MET A 223 -4.36 2.45 10.61
C MET A 223 -2.98 2.64 11.23
N ILE A 224 -2.76 3.72 11.98
CA ILE A 224 -1.52 3.93 12.73
C ILE A 224 -1.29 2.77 13.71
N ARG A 225 -2.32 2.35 14.46
CA ARG A 225 -2.22 1.21 15.37
C ARG A 225 -1.91 -0.12 14.65
N ILE A 226 -2.40 -0.31 13.44
CA ILE A 226 -2.02 -1.50 12.63
C ILE A 226 -0.53 -1.42 12.27
N ALA A 227 -0.04 -0.26 11.86
CA ALA A 227 1.37 -0.04 11.55
C ALA A 227 2.27 -0.28 12.79
N GLU A 228 1.88 0.26 13.95
CA GLU A 228 2.58 0.05 15.22
C GLU A 228 2.60 -1.43 15.63
N ASN A 229 1.45 -2.13 15.50
CA ASN A 229 1.38 -3.57 15.78
C ASN A 229 2.25 -4.41 14.83
N LEU A 230 2.50 -3.90 13.62
CA LEU A 230 3.46 -4.48 12.68
C LEU A 230 4.91 -4.17 13.06
N GLU A 231 5.16 -3.45 14.16
CA GLU A 231 6.50 -3.06 14.61
C GLU A 231 7.26 -2.30 13.50
N THR A 232 6.55 -1.39 12.85
CA THR A 232 7.11 -0.51 11.81
C THR A 232 7.60 0.79 12.41
N GLU A 233 8.56 1.41 11.73
CA GLU A 233 9.08 2.74 12.06
C GLU A 233 8.58 3.78 11.05
N VAL A 234 8.45 5.05 11.48
CA VAL A 234 8.15 6.15 10.57
C VAL A 234 9.37 6.41 9.69
N THR A 235 9.25 6.15 8.40
CA THR A 235 10.35 6.34 7.43
C THR A 235 10.31 7.69 6.75
N ARG A 236 9.11 8.25 6.59
CA ARG A 236 8.89 9.55 5.94
C ARG A 236 7.72 10.26 6.58
N LYS A 237 7.80 11.59 6.57
CA LYS A 237 6.69 12.45 6.95
C LYS A 237 6.46 13.48 5.88
N LEU A 238 5.22 13.55 5.41
CA LEU A 238 4.75 14.60 4.54
C LEU A 238 3.75 15.45 5.33
N ALA A 239 3.65 16.72 4.98
CA ALA A 239 2.70 17.65 5.58
C ALA A 239 1.79 18.24 4.50
N THR A 240 0.49 18.20 4.75
CA THR A 240 -0.46 19.01 3.99
C THR A 240 -0.57 20.35 4.69
N TYR A 241 -0.25 21.41 3.96
CA TYR A 241 -0.31 22.78 4.46
C TYR A 241 -1.62 23.45 4.06
N ARG A 242 -2.05 24.39 4.87
CA ARG A 242 -3.14 25.32 4.55
C ARG A 242 -2.72 26.76 4.83
N TYR A 243 -3.25 27.68 4.07
CA TYR A 243 -3.21 29.12 4.32
C TYR A 243 -4.63 29.57 4.64
N ILE A 244 -4.80 30.38 5.68
CA ILE A 244 -6.10 30.93 6.10
C ILE A 244 -6.02 32.42 5.84
N PHE A 245 -6.87 32.90 4.97
CA PHE A 245 -7.01 34.32 4.64
C PHE A 245 -7.80 35.07 5.70
#